data_5b54b1a50dead7c1ae3a7fdca81ff468
#
_entry.id   5b54b1a50dead7c1ae3a7fdca81ff468
#
_cell.length_a   1.000
_cell.length_b   1.000
_cell.length_c   1.000
_cell.angle_alpha   90.00
_cell.angle_beta   90.00
_cell.angle_gamma   90.00
#
_symmetry.space_group_name_H-M   'P 1'
#
loop_
_entity.id
_entity.type
_entity.pdbx_description
1 polymer ?
#
loop_
_entity_poly.entity_id
_entity_poly.type
_entity_poly.pdbx_seq_one_letter_code
_entity_poly.pdbx_strand_id
1 'polypeptide(L)'
;MKRKNLFLITALCLPLTLPAQTTDDDNAEDHSVYLEIGGASPIVGANYEQRFGKNSHWGVRAGLGFGYSSSSGFFVGSTSTRGWTVPVGVNYLVGNKKNSLEVGVGVSLGLYNLHNNEVYVENVSEETFKDYMANPQNYPDNIFSAYASDDTHGYALGYIYTKSKNEFGYYFFGNIGYRHVAKSGFMFRVGITPTLNFGGNHAVYCGFGDDYNKVSAIPYIGFGWAF
;
A
#
# COMPACT_ATOMS: atom_id res chain seq x y z
N MET A 1 -10.24 29.35 -14.56
CA MET A 1 -9.62 28.81 -13.34
C MET A 1 -10.70 28.45 -12.35
N LYS A 2 -11.00 27.16 -12.13
CA LYS A 2 -12.08 26.71 -11.23
C LYS A 2 -11.43 26.18 -9.93
N ARG A 3 -11.65 26.93 -8.85
CA ARG A 3 -11.29 26.56 -7.46
C ARG A 3 -12.22 25.43 -6.98
N LYS A 4 -11.78 24.18 -6.97
CA LYS A 4 -12.55 23.03 -6.45
C LYS A 4 -11.70 21.98 -5.75
N ASN A 5 -10.63 22.31 -5.06
CA ASN A 5 -9.86 21.29 -4.33
C ASN A 5 -9.37 21.74 -2.94
N LEU A 6 -10.16 22.56 -2.22
CA LEU A 6 -9.74 23.06 -0.90
C LEU A 6 -10.56 22.50 0.28
N PHE A 7 -11.39 21.50 0.07
CA PHE A 7 -12.27 20.99 1.14
C PHE A 7 -11.88 19.65 1.76
N LEU A 8 -10.79 19.02 1.31
CA LEU A 8 -10.44 17.68 1.80
C LEU A 8 -9.32 17.63 2.86
N ILE A 9 -8.71 18.76 3.18
CA ILE A 9 -7.57 18.79 4.12
C ILE A 9 -7.98 19.21 5.54
N THR A 10 -9.15 19.77 5.71
CA THR A 10 -9.58 20.34 7.02
C THR A 10 -10.17 19.31 7.99
N ALA A 11 -10.44 18.09 7.56
CA ALA A 11 -11.03 17.05 8.42
C ALA A 11 -10.00 16.22 9.22
N LEU A 12 -8.70 16.39 9.00
CA LEU A 12 -7.66 15.60 9.66
C LEU A 12 -6.95 16.32 10.82
N CYS A 13 -7.31 17.56 11.11
CA CYS A 13 -6.84 18.29 12.29
C CYS A 13 -7.83 18.15 13.44
N LEU A 14 -8.11 16.93 13.89
CA LEU A 14 -8.63 16.73 15.23
C LEU A 14 -7.49 17.16 16.20
N PRO A 15 -7.75 18.08 17.14
CA PRO A 15 -6.73 18.46 18.12
C PRO A 15 -6.38 17.21 18.92
N LEU A 16 -5.17 16.71 18.74
CA LEU A 16 -4.53 15.77 19.65
C LEU A 16 -4.23 16.52 20.97
N THR A 17 -5.26 16.88 21.69
CA THR A 17 -5.13 17.21 23.11
C THR A 17 -4.91 15.88 23.82
N LEU A 18 -3.65 15.47 23.92
CA LEU A 18 -3.24 14.41 24.82
C LEU A 18 -3.50 14.92 26.24
N PRO A 19 -4.50 14.43 26.98
CA PRO A 19 -4.59 14.73 28.40
C PRO A 19 -3.37 14.08 29.06
N ALA A 20 -2.57 14.89 29.78
CA ALA A 20 -1.57 14.37 30.69
C ALA A 20 -2.30 13.54 31.76
N GLN A 21 -2.21 12.22 31.67
CA GLN A 21 -2.92 11.32 32.58
C GLN A 21 -2.20 11.24 33.91
N THR A 22 -2.93 11.58 34.96
CA THR A 22 -2.63 11.17 36.33
C THR A 22 -2.88 9.67 36.47
N THR A 23 -1.89 8.99 37.00
CA THR A 23 -1.88 7.54 37.25
C THR A 23 -2.89 7.16 38.34
N ASP A 24 -4.09 6.75 37.92
CA ASP A 24 -4.95 5.91 38.73
C ASP A 24 -5.10 4.55 38.02
N ASP A 25 -4.80 3.48 38.75
CA ASP A 25 -4.68 2.07 38.27
C ASP A 25 -5.99 1.46 37.69
N ASP A 26 -7.07 2.25 37.61
CA ASP A 26 -8.39 1.84 37.09
C ASP A 26 -8.72 2.36 35.67
N ASN A 27 -7.82 3.12 35.06
CA ASN A 27 -8.07 3.62 33.72
C ASN A 27 -7.77 2.53 32.67
N ALA A 28 -8.83 1.87 32.24
CA ALA A 28 -8.77 1.05 31.05
C ALA A 28 -8.40 1.96 29.87
N GLU A 29 -7.24 1.72 29.26
CA GLU A 29 -6.77 2.41 28.07
C GLU A 29 -7.69 2.01 26.90
N ASP A 30 -8.67 2.88 26.60
CA ASP A 30 -9.71 2.59 25.60
C ASP A 30 -9.30 3.04 24.21
N HIS A 31 -8.24 3.83 24.12
CA HIS A 31 -7.75 4.42 22.88
C HIS A 31 -6.30 4.03 22.61
N SER A 32 -5.93 3.92 21.36
CA SER A 32 -4.53 3.80 20.99
C SER A 32 -4.23 4.44 19.64
N VAL A 33 -3.01 4.98 19.52
CA VAL A 33 -2.43 5.42 18.24
C VAL A 33 -1.16 4.65 17.99
N TYR A 34 -0.95 4.22 16.76
CA TYR A 34 0.24 3.45 16.42
C TYR A 34 0.63 3.58 14.96
N LEU A 35 1.92 3.43 14.72
CA LEU A 35 2.50 3.20 13.40
C LEU A 35 2.59 1.69 13.17
N GLU A 36 2.27 1.26 11.95
CA GLU A 36 2.32 -0.13 11.53
C GLU A 36 3.15 -0.22 10.24
N ILE A 37 4.08 -1.15 10.20
CA ILE A 37 4.83 -1.50 8.99
C ILE A 37 4.29 -2.83 8.52
N GLY A 38 3.86 -2.90 7.25
CA GLY A 38 3.14 -4.05 6.71
C GLY A 38 1.67 -4.07 7.16
N GLY A 39 1.07 -5.25 7.16
CA GLY A 39 -0.29 -5.46 7.66
C GLY A 39 -1.39 -4.90 6.76
N ALA A 40 -2.37 -4.26 7.36
CA ALA A 40 -3.49 -3.65 6.65
C ALA A 40 -3.10 -2.35 5.89
N SER A 41 -1.92 -1.80 6.21
CA SER A 41 -1.27 -0.74 5.45
C SER A 41 -0.06 -1.35 4.76
N PRO A 42 -0.08 -1.60 3.44
CA PRO A 42 0.85 -2.53 2.79
C PRO A 42 2.34 -2.29 3.06
N ILE A 43 2.78 -1.04 3.21
CA ILE A 43 4.16 -0.70 3.58
C ILE A 43 4.19 -0.04 4.96
N VAL A 44 3.52 1.09 5.12
CA VAL A 44 3.51 1.84 6.37
C VAL A 44 2.16 2.52 6.55
N GLY A 45 1.69 2.59 7.78
CA GLY A 45 0.46 3.32 8.11
C GLY A 45 0.42 3.81 9.55
N ALA A 46 -0.32 4.89 9.73
CA ALA A 46 -0.69 5.41 11.03
C ALA A 46 -2.15 5.02 11.31
N ASN A 47 -2.39 4.48 12.49
CA ASN A 47 -3.69 3.95 12.89
C ASN A 47 -4.13 4.54 14.21
N TYR A 48 -5.43 4.75 14.33
CA TYR A 48 -6.14 5.01 15.57
C TYR A 48 -7.09 3.86 15.85
N GLU A 49 -7.16 3.48 17.09
CA GLU A 49 -8.06 2.43 17.57
C GLU A 49 -8.80 2.87 18.81
N GLN A 50 -10.06 2.46 18.92
CA GLN A 50 -10.90 2.72 20.06
C GLN A 50 -11.63 1.43 20.49
N ARG A 51 -11.64 1.14 21.79
CA ARG A 51 -12.46 0.07 22.37
C ARG A 51 -13.91 0.52 22.50
N PHE A 52 -14.85 -0.40 22.43
CA PHE A 52 -16.29 -0.08 22.53
C PHE A 52 -16.74 0.29 23.95
N GLY A 53 -15.83 0.32 24.91
CA GLY A 53 -16.06 0.74 26.29
C GLY A 53 -14.98 0.20 27.22
N LYS A 54 -14.96 0.72 28.44
CA LYS A 54 -14.03 0.31 29.49
C LYS A 54 -14.08 -1.21 29.66
N ASN A 55 -12.92 -1.84 29.52
CA ASN A 55 -12.77 -3.31 29.58
C ASN A 55 -13.36 -4.09 28.40
N SER A 56 -13.82 -3.44 27.32
CA SER A 56 -14.28 -4.17 26.13
C SER A 56 -13.13 -4.86 25.42
N HIS A 57 -13.31 -6.13 25.10
CA HIS A 57 -12.39 -6.87 24.23
C HIS A 57 -12.54 -6.45 22.75
N TRP A 58 -13.68 -5.86 22.39
CA TRP A 58 -13.94 -5.39 21.03
C TRP A 58 -13.49 -3.96 20.83
N GLY A 59 -12.94 -3.68 19.67
CA GLY A 59 -12.56 -2.34 19.26
C GLY A 59 -12.73 -2.13 17.77
N VAL A 60 -12.74 -0.89 17.38
CA VAL A 60 -12.72 -0.42 15.99
C VAL A 60 -11.40 0.29 15.72
N ARG A 61 -10.86 0.09 14.53
CA ARG A 61 -9.66 0.79 14.06
C ARG A 61 -9.91 1.49 12.74
N ALA A 62 -9.24 2.62 12.55
CA ALA A 62 -9.14 3.32 11.27
C ALA A 62 -7.72 3.87 11.12
N GLY A 63 -7.23 3.96 9.90
CA GLY A 63 -5.88 4.44 9.67
C GLY A 63 -5.70 5.10 8.32
N LEU A 64 -4.48 5.59 8.10
CA LEU A 64 -3.99 6.08 6.81
C LEU A 64 -2.69 5.34 6.50
N GLY A 65 -2.65 4.65 5.37
CA GLY A 65 -1.51 3.86 4.94
C GLY A 65 -1.00 4.24 3.57
N PHE A 66 0.20 3.78 3.27
CA PHE A 66 0.83 3.89 1.97
C PHE A 66 1.26 2.52 1.48
N GLY A 67 1.03 2.23 0.20
CA GLY A 67 1.45 1.02 -0.47
C GLY A 67 2.23 1.32 -1.75
N TYR A 68 3.18 0.45 -2.06
CA TYR A 68 3.96 0.49 -3.29
C TYR A 68 4.30 -0.95 -3.69
N SER A 69 4.12 -1.24 -4.97
CA SER A 69 4.54 -2.50 -5.60
C SER A 69 5.16 -2.21 -6.94
N SER A 70 6.17 -2.93 -7.33
CA SER A 70 6.78 -2.84 -8.66
C SER A 70 7.16 -4.22 -9.16
N SER A 71 6.93 -4.44 -10.44
CA SER A 71 7.46 -5.60 -11.15
C SER A 71 8.25 -5.12 -12.36
N SER A 72 9.41 -5.74 -12.59
CA SER A 72 10.26 -5.47 -13.75
C SER A 72 10.50 -6.77 -14.49
N GLY A 73 10.12 -6.83 -15.77
CA GLY A 73 10.46 -7.93 -16.68
C GLY A 73 11.72 -7.59 -17.45
N PHE A 74 12.55 -8.61 -17.74
CA PHE A 74 13.81 -8.43 -18.48
C PHE A 74 13.61 -7.91 -19.91
N PHE A 75 12.44 -8.17 -20.53
CA PHE A 75 12.07 -7.75 -21.89
C PHE A 75 10.78 -6.92 -21.96
N VAL A 76 10.13 -6.69 -20.83
CA VAL A 76 8.86 -5.97 -20.76
C VAL A 76 9.05 -4.80 -19.81
N GLY A 77 8.52 -3.65 -20.16
CA GLY A 77 8.64 -2.45 -19.35
C GLY A 77 8.26 -2.67 -17.89
N SER A 78 8.79 -1.86 -17.02
CA SER A 78 8.49 -1.92 -15.60
C SER A 78 7.07 -1.40 -15.33
N THR A 79 6.34 -2.12 -14.48
CA THR A 79 5.07 -1.65 -13.94
C THR A 79 5.24 -1.31 -12.48
N SER A 80 4.64 -0.24 -12.04
CA SER A 80 4.59 0.07 -10.62
C SER A 80 3.23 0.59 -10.22
N THR A 81 2.82 0.25 -9.02
CA THR A 81 1.58 0.72 -8.42
C THR A 81 1.88 1.30 -7.05
N ARG A 82 1.42 2.49 -6.79
CA ARG A 82 1.56 3.16 -5.50
C ARG A 82 0.22 3.78 -5.11
N GLY A 83 -0.04 3.87 -3.82
CA GLY A 83 -1.31 4.48 -3.40
C GLY A 83 -1.41 4.73 -1.92
N TRP A 84 -2.37 5.57 -1.58
CA TRP A 84 -2.80 5.83 -0.22
C TRP A 84 -3.99 4.95 0.10
N THR A 85 -4.00 4.37 1.29
CA THR A 85 -5.04 3.46 1.76
C THR A 85 -5.64 3.94 3.07
N VAL A 86 -6.90 3.64 3.26
CA VAL A 86 -7.65 3.87 4.51
C VAL A 86 -8.12 2.49 5.01
N PRO A 87 -7.32 1.81 5.84
CA PRO A 87 -7.76 0.59 6.49
C PRO A 87 -8.78 0.92 7.58
N VAL A 88 -9.90 0.22 7.58
CA VAL A 88 -10.92 0.26 8.63
C VAL A 88 -11.29 -1.16 9.02
N GLY A 89 -11.51 -1.42 10.31
CA GLY A 89 -11.83 -2.76 10.76
C GLY A 89 -12.23 -2.83 12.21
N VAL A 90 -12.62 -4.02 12.61
CA VAL A 90 -12.92 -4.38 13.98
C VAL A 90 -11.92 -5.42 14.46
N ASN A 91 -11.57 -5.37 15.73
CA ASN A 91 -10.69 -6.36 16.34
C ASN A 91 -11.22 -6.81 17.71
N TYR A 92 -10.78 -7.97 18.09
CA TYR A 92 -11.05 -8.60 19.39
C TYR A 92 -9.74 -8.98 20.05
N LEU A 93 -9.59 -8.64 21.33
CA LEU A 93 -8.42 -8.98 22.14
C LEU A 93 -8.75 -10.17 23.06
N VAL A 94 -8.01 -11.24 22.92
CA VAL A 94 -8.07 -12.42 23.80
C VAL A 94 -6.89 -12.37 24.75
N GLY A 95 -7.14 -12.32 26.05
CA GLY A 95 -6.10 -12.25 27.06
C GLY A 95 -6.32 -11.16 28.08
N ASN A 96 -5.24 -10.67 28.65
CA ASN A 96 -5.27 -9.60 29.65
C ASN A 96 -4.86 -8.25 29.03
N LYS A 97 -5.06 -7.16 29.79
CA LYS A 97 -4.74 -5.79 29.32
C LYS A 97 -3.29 -5.61 28.87
N LYS A 98 -2.36 -6.38 29.46
CA LYS A 98 -0.92 -6.26 29.18
C LYS A 98 -0.49 -7.09 27.97
N ASN A 99 -1.03 -8.31 27.85
CA ASN A 99 -0.66 -9.26 26.79
C ASN A 99 -1.92 -9.85 26.19
N SER A 100 -2.12 -9.68 24.91
CA SER A 100 -3.32 -10.15 24.21
C SER A 100 -2.95 -10.79 22.87
N LEU A 101 -3.70 -11.81 22.51
CA LEU A 101 -3.85 -12.22 21.13
C LEU A 101 -4.87 -11.28 20.48
N GLU A 102 -4.51 -10.68 19.38
CA GLU A 102 -5.39 -9.83 18.60
C GLU A 102 -5.91 -10.59 17.38
N VAL A 103 -7.23 -10.61 17.22
CA VAL A 103 -7.90 -11.15 16.03
C VAL A 103 -8.82 -10.07 15.49
N GLY A 104 -8.76 -9.82 14.17
CA GLY A 104 -9.59 -8.77 13.59
C GLY A 104 -9.92 -9.04 12.12
N VAL A 105 -10.86 -8.26 11.62
CA VAL A 105 -11.26 -8.24 10.20
C VAL A 105 -11.54 -6.81 9.77
N GLY A 106 -11.32 -6.53 8.50
CA GLY A 106 -11.55 -5.19 7.97
C GLY A 106 -11.46 -5.11 6.46
N VAL A 107 -11.57 -3.89 5.97
CA VAL A 107 -11.37 -3.51 4.57
C VAL A 107 -10.39 -2.35 4.47
N SER A 108 -9.49 -2.42 3.51
CA SER A 108 -8.58 -1.34 3.16
C SER A 108 -9.03 -0.74 1.83
N LEU A 109 -9.44 0.53 1.85
CA LEU A 109 -9.86 1.29 0.68
C LEU A 109 -8.70 2.14 0.20
N GLY A 110 -8.44 2.20 -1.10
CA GLY A 110 -7.27 2.92 -1.60
C GLY A 110 -7.50 3.66 -2.91
N LEU A 111 -6.70 4.71 -3.09
CA LEU A 111 -6.52 5.41 -4.35
C LEU A 111 -5.11 5.12 -4.85
N TYR A 112 -5.03 4.42 -5.97
CA TYR A 112 -3.79 3.91 -6.52
C TYR A 112 -3.44 4.61 -7.83
N ASN A 113 -2.16 4.92 -8.01
CA ASN A 113 -1.57 5.36 -9.26
C ASN A 113 -0.83 4.17 -9.87
N LEU A 114 -1.37 3.69 -10.99
CA LEU A 114 -0.75 2.65 -11.80
C LEU A 114 0.15 3.32 -12.82
N HIS A 115 1.38 2.83 -12.93
CA HIS A 115 2.40 3.31 -13.82
C HIS A 115 2.90 2.13 -14.66
N ASN A 116 2.48 2.08 -15.91
CA ASN A 116 2.81 1.00 -16.81
C ASN A 116 3.68 1.54 -17.96
N ASN A 117 4.79 0.87 -18.20
CA ASN A 117 5.56 1.08 -19.42
C ASN A 117 5.07 0.11 -20.48
N GLU A 118 4.47 0.64 -21.53
CA GLU A 118 4.06 -0.14 -22.70
C GLU A 118 5.20 -0.11 -23.73
N VAL A 119 5.55 -1.29 -24.23
CA VAL A 119 6.54 -1.44 -25.30
C VAL A 119 5.81 -1.52 -26.63
N TYR A 120 6.19 -0.69 -27.55
CA TYR A 120 5.73 -0.70 -28.94
C TYR A 120 6.91 -0.93 -29.85
N VAL A 121 6.80 -1.88 -30.77
CA VAL A 121 7.82 -2.18 -31.78
C VAL A 121 7.31 -1.72 -33.15
N GLU A 122 8.08 -0.84 -33.79
CA GLU A 122 7.80 -0.30 -35.12
C GLU A 122 8.79 -0.87 -36.14
N ASN A 123 8.27 -1.44 -37.21
CA ASN A 123 9.11 -1.85 -38.34
C ASN A 123 9.55 -0.60 -39.12
N VAL A 124 10.83 -0.48 -39.34
CA VAL A 124 11.45 0.67 -40.04
C VAL A 124 12.22 0.22 -41.25
N SER A 125 12.54 1.15 -42.15
CA SER A 125 13.43 0.88 -43.28
C SER A 125 14.87 0.66 -42.81
N GLU A 126 15.66 -0.04 -43.61
CA GLU A 126 17.10 -0.19 -43.36
C GLU A 126 17.83 1.16 -43.26
N GLU A 127 17.41 2.14 -44.04
CA GLU A 127 17.97 3.48 -44.05
C GLU A 127 17.71 4.18 -42.69
N THR A 128 16.45 4.14 -42.20
CA THR A 128 16.05 4.69 -40.90
C THR A 128 16.80 4.00 -39.76
N PHE A 129 16.93 2.67 -39.81
CA PHE A 129 17.67 1.91 -38.81
C PHE A 129 19.15 2.32 -38.77
N LYS A 130 19.81 2.42 -39.93
CA LYS A 130 21.21 2.84 -40.03
C LYS A 130 21.42 4.28 -39.57
N ASP A 131 20.49 5.19 -39.91
CA ASP A 131 20.54 6.56 -39.43
C ASP A 131 20.37 6.64 -37.90
N TYR A 132 19.44 5.89 -37.34
CA TYR A 132 19.31 5.79 -35.88
C TYR A 132 20.60 5.28 -35.22
N MET A 133 21.22 4.25 -35.77
CA MET A 133 22.46 3.70 -35.21
C MET A 133 23.63 4.68 -35.30
N ALA A 134 23.65 5.53 -36.32
CA ALA A 134 24.69 6.55 -36.52
C ALA A 134 24.44 7.82 -35.73
N ASN A 135 23.18 8.21 -35.53
CA ASN A 135 22.77 9.51 -35.01
C ASN A 135 21.61 9.37 -34.02
N PRO A 136 21.74 8.58 -32.93
CA PRO A 136 20.64 8.31 -32.02
C PRO A 136 20.09 9.57 -31.31
N GLN A 137 20.91 10.62 -31.19
CA GLN A 137 20.53 11.92 -30.64
C GLN A 137 19.47 12.68 -31.46
N ASN A 138 19.25 12.29 -32.73
CA ASN A 138 18.22 12.89 -33.58
C ASN A 138 16.84 12.23 -33.43
N TYR A 139 16.78 11.15 -32.64
CA TYR A 139 15.58 10.37 -32.42
C TYR A 139 15.03 10.59 -31.00
N PRO A 140 13.75 10.25 -30.76
CA PRO A 140 13.15 10.37 -29.42
C PRO A 140 13.88 9.54 -28.37
N ASP A 141 14.05 10.10 -27.17
CA ASP A 141 14.72 9.44 -26.03
C ASP A 141 14.01 8.17 -25.52
N ASN A 142 12.79 7.91 -25.97
CA ASN A 142 12.02 6.74 -25.57
C ASN A 142 12.28 5.49 -26.43
N ILE A 143 13.24 5.54 -27.36
CA ILE A 143 13.72 4.34 -28.07
C ILE A 143 14.70 3.61 -27.15
N PHE A 144 14.35 2.37 -26.79
CA PHE A 144 15.15 1.56 -25.85
C PHE A 144 15.90 0.42 -26.54
N SER A 145 15.52 0.05 -27.78
CA SER A 145 16.12 -1.07 -28.51
C SER A 145 15.99 -0.88 -30.01
N ALA A 146 16.96 -1.44 -30.72
CA ALA A 146 16.97 -1.54 -32.16
C ALA A 146 17.25 -2.98 -32.55
N TYR A 147 16.46 -3.52 -33.47
CA TYR A 147 16.52 -4.93 -33.90
C TYR A 147 16.79 -5.00 -35.41
N ALA A 148 17.71 -5.89 -35.77
CA ALA A 148 17.86 -6.35 -37.13
C ALA A 148 17.61 -7.86 -37.15
N SER A 149 16.70 -8.33 -38.00
CA SER A 149 16.37 -9.75 -38.14
C SER A 149 16.96 -10.29 -39.43
N ASP A 150 17.83 -11.26 -39.34
CA ASP A 150 18.42 -11.94 -40.50
C ASP A 150 17.43 -12.80 -41.25
N ASP A 151 16.42 -13.37 -40.53
CA ASP A 151 15.45 -14.30 -41.10
C ASP A 151 14.38 -13.62 -41.95
N THR A 152 14.08 -12.36 -41.71
CA THR A 152 13.03 -11.61 -42.38
C THR A 152 13.54 -10.37 -43.14
N HIS A 153 14.84 -10.07 -43.08
CA HIS A 153 15.47 -8.83 -43.59
C HIS A 153 14.74 -7.57 -43.06
N GLY A 154 14.22 -7.67 -41.83
CA GLY A 154 13.45 -6.62 -41.20
C GLY A 154 14.27 -5.83 -40.20
N TYR A 155 14.00 -4.54 -40.14
CA TYR A 155 14.55 -3.63 -39.13
C TYR A 155 13.40 -3.10 -38.26
N ALA A 156 13.63 -2.98 -36.95
CA ALA A 156 12.62 -2.45 -36.06
C ALA A 156 13.24 -1.61 -34.94
N LEU A 157 12.52 -0.58 -34.52
CA LEU A 157 12.82 0.22 -33.34
C LEU A 157 11.77 -0.04 -32.25
N GLY A 158 12.25 -0.26 -31.04
CA GLY A 158 11.42 -0.47 -29.87
C GLY A 158 11.29 0.80 -29.05
N TYR A 159 10.05 1.22 -28.82
CA TYR A 159 9.71 2.42 -28.05
C TYR A 159 9.11 2.06 -26.72
N ILE A 160 9.45 2.79 -25.65
CA ILE A 160 8.77 2.71 -24.36
C ILE A 160 7.88 3.93 -24.19
N TYR A 161 6.61 3.67 -23.93
CA TYR A 161 5.63 4.68 -23.55
C TYR A 161 5.16 4.45 -22.13
N THR A 162 5.29 5.50 -21.32
CA THR A 162 4.82 5.46 -19.94
C THR A 162 3.38 5.95 -19.86
N LYS A 163 2.47 5.10 -19.40
CA LYS A 163 1.08 5.45 -19.10
C LYS A 163 0.86 5.45 -17.60
N SER A 164 0.20 6.50 -17.12
CA SER A 164 -0.17 6.65 -15.71
C SER A 164 -1.67 6.79 -15.57
N LYS A 165 -2.27 5.98 -14.69
CA LYS A 165 -3.71 5.99 -14.43
C LYS A 165 -3.99 5.94 -12.95
N ASN A 166 -4.94 6.75 -12.49
CA ASN A 166 -5.41 6.68 -11.10
C ASN A 166 -6.66 5.81 -11.03
N GLU A 167 -6.65 4.86 -10.12
CA GLU A 167 -7.74 3.92 -9.92
C GLU A 167 -8.06 3.76 -8.44
N PHE A 168 -9.33 3.49 -8.16
CA PHE A 168 -9.77 3.06 -6.84
C PHE A 168 -9.58 1.55 -6.72
N GLY A 169 -9.11 1.10 -5.55
CA GLY A 169 -9.00 -0.31 -5.23
C GLY A 169 -9.30 -0.57 -3.76
N TYR A 170 -9.60 -1.83 -3.43
CA TYR A 170 -9.86 -2.26 -2.07
C TYR A 170 -9.51 -3.72 -1.88
N TYR A 171 -9.24 -4.12 -0.65
CA TYR A 171 -9.09 -5.52 -0.27
C TYR A 171 -9.62 -5.73 1.14
N PHE A 172 -10.10 -6.94 1.38
CA PHE A 172 -10.46 -7.38 2.72
C PHE A 172 -9.21 -7.92 3.41
N PHE A 173 -9.15 -7.74 4.72
CA PHE A 173 -8.06 -8.25 5.52
C PHE A 173 -8.55 -8.87 6.81
N GLY A 174 -7.81 -9.87 7.28
CA GLY A 174 -7.84 -10.34 8.64
C GLY A 174 -6.63 -9.85 9.41
N ASN A 175 -6.66 -9.92 10.71
CA ASN A 175 -5.51 -9.70 11.58
C ASN A 175 -5.42 -10.85 12.57
N ILE A 176 -4.23 -11.42 12.71
CA ILE A 176 -3.92 -12.38 13.76
C ILE A 176 -2.53 -12.01 14.30
N GLY A 177 -2.43 -11.66 15.58
CA GLY A 177 -1.16 -11.22 16.11
C GLY A 177 -1.14 -11.09 17.63
N TYR A 178 0.01 -10.75 18.13
CA TYR A 178 0.26 -10.49 19.53
C TYR A 178 0.35 -8.98 19.76
N ARG A 179 -0.29 -8.52 20.85
CA ARG A 179 -0.25 -7.16 21.34
C ARG A 179 0.29 -7.14 22.76
N HIS A 180 1.23 -6.25 23.02
CA HIS A 180 1.74 -5.93 24.34
C HIS A 180 1.51 -4.45 24.65
N VAL A 181 0.96 -4.15 25.83
CA VAL A 181 0.82 -2.79 26.35
C VAL A 181 1.57 -2.71 27.68
N ALA A 182 2.58 -1.86 27.74
CA ALA A 182 3.35 -1.63 28.95
C ALA A 182 2.56 -0.73 29.92
N LYS A 183 2.89 -0.74 31.21
CA LYS A 183 2.26 0.15 32.21
C LYS A 183 2.37 1.64 31.88
N SER A 184 3.35 2.04 31.07
CA SER A 184 3.53 3.40 30.59
C SER A 184 2.62 3.77 29.44
N GLY A 185 1.77 2.86 28.93
CA GLY A 185 0.97 3.03 27.74
C GLY A 185 1.69 2.62 26.44
N PHE A 186 3.02 2.41 26.44
CA PHE A 186 3.74 1.98 25.26
C PHE A 186 3.16 0.66 24.74
N MET A 187 2.81 0.65 23.45
CA MET A 187 2.20 -0.49 22.78
C MET A 187 3.13 -1.06 21.69
N PHE A 188 3.24 -2.37 21.67
CA PHE A 188 3.91 -3.14 20.64
C PHE A 188 2.95 -4.16 20.05
N ARG A 189 3.00 -4.35 18.73
CA ARG A 189 2.18 -5.33 18.01
C ARG A 189 3.01 -6.07 16.97
N VAL A 190 2.74 -7.35 16.79
CA VAL A 190 3.36 -8.17 15.73
C VAL A 190 2.40 -9.26 15.31
N GLY A 191 2.35 -9.57 14.02
CA GLY A 191 1.45 -10.62 13.53
C GLY A 191 1.46 -10.75 12.02
N ILE A 192 0.39 -11.35 11.53
CA ILE A 192 0.14 -11.58 10.11
C ILE A 192 -1.24 -11.07 9.77
N THR A 193 -1.34 -10.42 8.61
CA THR A 193 -2.57 -9.93 8.01
C THR A 193 -2.85 -10.74 6.73
N PRO A 194 -3.66 -11.80 6.79
CA PRO A 194 -4.19 -12.41 5.59
C PRO A 194 -5.05 -11.41 4.84
N THR A 195 -4.88 -11.32 3.53
CA THR A 195 -5.62 -10.42 2.66
C THR A 195 -6.36 -11.18 1.60
N LEU A 196 -7.53 -10.68 1.23
CA LEU A 196 -8.37 -11.21 0.16
C LEU A 196 -8.71 -10.08 -0.82
N ASN A 197 -8.23 -10.20 -2.05
CA ASN A 197 -8.54 -9.29 -3.14
C ASN A 197 -9.55 -9.94 -4.09
N PHE A 198 -10.63 -9.22 -4.41
CA PHE A 198 -11.60 -9.64 -5.41
C PHE A 198 -11.14 -9.15 -6.79
N GLY A 199 -11.01 -10.06 -7.74
CA GLY A 199 -10.45 -9.81 -9.07
C GLY A 199 -11.08 -8.61 -9.80
N GLY A 200 -10.27 -7.95 -10.63
CA GLY A 200 -10.62 -6.74 -11.38
C GLY A 200 -10.34 -5.44 -10.63
N ASN A 201 -9.67 -5.51 -9.52
CA ASN A 201 -9.38 -4.44 -8.59
C ASN A 201 -7.86 -4.25 -8.46
N HIS A 202 -7.38 -3.04 -8.58
CA HIS A 202 -5.95 -2.68 -8.57
C HIS A 202 -5.44 -2.32 -7.17
N ALA A 203 -5.77 -3.13 -6.16
CA ALA A 203 -5.25 -2.92 -4.83
C ALA A 203 -3.77 -3.31 -4.73
N VAL A 204 -2.96 -2.43 -4.16
CA VAL A 204 -1.56 -2.71 -3.84
C VAL A 204 -1.48 -3.43 -2.50
N TYR A 205 -0.84 -4.58 -2.51
CA TYR A 205 -0.43 -5.24 -1.27
C TYR A 205 0.97 -5.84 -1.44
N CYS A 206 1.76 -5.72 -0.38
CA CYS A 206 3.06 -6.35 -0.27
C CYS A 206 2.93 -7.56 0.65
N GLY A 207 3.28 -8.75 0.17
CA GLY A 207 3.18 -9.96 0.99
C GLY A 207 3.77 -11.17 0.28
N PHE A 208 3.67 -12.31 0.93
CA PHE A 208 4.04 -13.59 0.34
C PHE A 208 2.89 -14.07 -0.55
N GLY A 209 3.06 -13.95 -1.85
CA GLY A 209 2.11 -14.39 -2.86
C GLY A 209 2.35 -13.67 -4.20
N ASP A 210 1.87 -14.25 -5.27
CA ASP A 210 1.93 -13.61 -6.59
C ASP A 210 0.92 -12.47 -6.67
N ASP A 211 1.24 -11.42 -7.42
CA ASP A 211 0.38 -10.25 -7.66
C ASP A 211 -1.01 -10.61 -8.22
N TYR A 212 -1.15 -11.82 -8.80
CA TYR A 212 -2.38 -12.36 -9.33
C TYR A 212 -3.19 -13.20 -8.34
N ASN A 213 -2.63 -13.50 -7.16
CA ASN A 213 -3.33 -14.30 -6.18
C ASN A 213 -4.40 -13.48 -5.45
N LYS A 214 -5.61 -14.04 -5.39
CA LYS A 214 -6.71 -13.45 -4.64
C LYS A 214 -6.46 -13.43 -3.13
N VAL A 215 -5.51 -14.21 -2.66
CA VAL A 215 -5.18 -14.37 -1.24
C VAL A 215 -3.68 -14.16 -1.05
N SER A 216 -3.31 -13.32 -0.10
CA SER A 216 -1.94 -13.07 0.32
C SER A 216 -1.87 -12.99 1.83
N ALA A 217 -0.67 -12.94 2.36
CA ALA A 217 -0.41 -12.71 3.78
C ALA A 217 0.69 -11.68 3.97
N ILE A 218 0.41 -10.63 4.74
CA ILE A 218 1.33 -9.53 4.99
C ILE A 218 1.72 -9.56 6.46
N PRO A 219 2.99 -9.83 6.80
CA PRO A 219 3.47 -9.69 8.17
C PRO A 219 3.39 -8.22 8.59
N TYR A 220 3.20 -7.98 9.89
CA TYR A 220 3.23 -6.62 10.41
C TYR A 220 3.97 -6.53 11.74
N ILE A 221 4.51 -5.35 11.96
CA ILE A 221 5.02 -4.89 13.24
C ILE A 221 4.49 -3.48 13.50
N GLY A 222 4.07 -3.20 14.71
CA GLY A 222 3.53 -1.89 15.06
C GLY A 222 4.00 -1.43 16.43
N PHE A 223 4.17 -0.11 16.54
CA PHE A 223 4.55 0.58 17.76
C PHE A 223 3.67 1.79 17.97
N GLY A 224 3.27 2.04 19.22
CA GLY A 224 2.39 3.14 19.52
C GLY A 224 2.17 3.36 20.99
N TRP A 225 1.06 4.01 21.29
CA TRP A 225 0.68 4.37 22.64
C TRP A 225 -0.81 4.13 22.85
N ALA A 226 -1.12 3.48 23.96
CA ALA A 226 -2.48 3.28 24.46
C ALA A 226 -2.74 4.24 25.63
N PHE A 227 -3.93 4.85 25.70
CA PHE A 227 -4.32 5.87 26.68
C PHE A 227 -5.83 5.89 26.93
#